data_afe132403026d92d1e00f1015c2f90f9
#
_entry.id   afe132403026d92d1e00f1015c2f90f9
#
_cell.length_a   1.000
_cell.length_b   1.000
_cell.length_c   1.000
_cell.angle_alpha   90.00
_cell.angle_beta   90.00
_cell.angle_gamma   90.00
#
_symmetry.space_group_name_H-M   'P 1'
#
loop_
_entity.id
_entity.type
_entity.pdbx_description
1 polymer ?
#
loop_
_entity_poly.entity_id
_entity_poly.type
_entity_poly.pdbx_seq_one_letter_code
_entity_poly.pdbx_strand_id
1 'polypeptide(L)'
;MSLDNGGSKTSKDISPRWGYMIMAVPGKVLALDRWARNEVVTNDTWALAGELRYTPQPGDDDSFAEDYSYPTFSVGFRYSFNHGTKLTRVEKDYYSVLGNVATVYGKFSRPILRTHGFELAYYLGTGVGYSHRKYDTGGEVNNEFIGSRWNIYFTAGLSATYRIGPEWAVMTGIDFSHHSNGALERPNKGSNYLGPVIGLVYSPQKERAHEKAYHLGTESPDDPRQGLYMELSAGLGAKTLLEDWLYTQEHPDMPKYRTTKFASYGAFSLQTAAMYRYARRWASGLGLDIFYGDYASKIRRLDDITGHSSEKHSPWSVGVAMKHEAFYGRLSVRMGIGTYLYRHMGYIAKEKERQQWLYERVGLFYSFPTLGHASIGFSVNAHLTKADFTELVVSYPIKL
;
A
#
# COMPACT_ATOMS: atom_id res chain seq x y z
N MET A 1 -16.87 -27.88 61.77
CA MET A 1 -15.74 -28.43 60.99
C MET A 1 -16.09 -28.16 59.54
N SER A 2 -15.67 -27.05 59.04
CA SER A 2 -15.99 -26.56 57.66
C SER A 2 -14.77 -26.90 56.79
N LEU A 3 -14.96 -27.71 55.81
CA LEU A 3 -13.91 -28.07 54.84
C LEU A 3 -13.86 -26.96 53.79
N ASP A 4 -12.75 -26.26 53.79
CA ASP A 4 -12.38 -25.22 52.87
C ASP A 4 -12.07 -25.86 51.48
N ASN A 5 -12.91 -25.64 50.50
CA ASN A 5 -12.70 -26.05 49.12
C ASN A 5 -11.72 -25.08 48.49
N GLY A 6 -10.45 -25.39 48.56
CA GLY A 6 -9.39 -24.71 47.83
C GLY A 6 -9.64 -24.73 46.32
N GLY A 7 -10.21 -23.66 45.80
CA GLY A 7 -10.31 -23.46 44.32
C GLY A 7 -8.93 -23.42 43.71
N SER A 8 -8.59 -24.47 42.99
CA SER A 8 -7.43 -24.54 42.11
C SER A 8 -7.51 -23.39 41.10
N LYS A 9 -6.72 -22.36 41.30
CA LYS A 9 -6.42 -21.38 40.25
C LYS A 9 -5.71 -22.13 39.14
N THR A 10 -6.44 -22.53 38.11
CA THR A 10 -5.86 -22.98 36.85
C THR A 10 -4.89 -21.92 36.39
N SER A 11 -3.60 -22.20 36.43
CA SER A 11 -2.58 -21.36 35.81
C SER A 11 -2.99 -21.20 34.34
N LYS A 12 -3.30 -19.98 33.93
CA LYS A 12 -3.47 -19.66 32.50
C LYS A 12 -2.20 -20.09 31.80
N ASP A 13 -2.30 -21.16 31.01
CA ASP A 13 -1.20 -21.71 30.21
C ASP A 13 -0.86 -20.61 29.17
N ILE A 14 0.12 -19.75 29.53
CA ILE A 14 0.50 -18.59 28.71
C ILE A 14 1.31 -19.14 27.54
N SER A 15 0.60 -19.49 26.47
CA SER A 15 1.24 -19.86 25.21
C SER A 15 2.04 -18.67 24.66
N PRO A 16 3.29 -18.88 24.21
CA PRO A 16 4.07 -17.81 23.61
C PRO A 16 3.35 -17.16 22.43
N ARG A 17 3.42 -15.83 22.31
CA ARG A 17 2.78 -15.07 21.23
C ARG A 17 3.78 -14.59 20.19
N TRP A 18 5.05 -14.57 20.54
CA TRP A 18 6.12 -14.04 19.73
C TRP A 18 6.89 -15.13 19.02
N GLY A 19 7.30 -14.85 17.81
CA GLY A 19 8.16 -15.69 16.97
C GLY A 19 9.04 -14.82 16.08
N TYR A 20 9.88 -15.46 15.31
CA TYR A 20 10.81 -14.81 14.39
C TYR A 20 10.77 -15.50 13.03
N MET A 21 11.17 -14.78 12.00
CA MET A 21 11.35 -15.34 10.67
C MET A 21 12.54 -14.68 9.99
N ILE A 22 13.32 -15.51 9.28
CA ILE A 22 14.28 -15.02 8.29
C ILE A 22 13.89 -15.58 6.94
N MET A 23 14.03 -14.78 5.89
CA MET A 23 13.63 -15.19 4.54
C MET A 23 14.52 -14.62 3.47
N ALA A 24 14.66 -15.37 2.38
CA ALA A 24 15.27 -14.95 1.14
C ALA A 24 14.19 -14.88 0.04
N VAL A 25 14.28 -13.86 -0.78
CA VAL A 25 13.36 -13.60 -1.88
C VAL A 25 14.18 -13.37 -3.14
N PRO A 26 14.62 -14.44 -3.86
CA PRO A 26 15.12 -14.28 -5.19
C PRO A 26 13.98 -13.84 -6.10
N GLY A 27 14.23 -12.90 -7.00
CA GLY A 27 13.14 -12.36 -7.79
C GLY A 27 13.61 -11.59 -9.01
N LYS A 28 12.65 -10.97 -9.67
CA LYS A 28 12.88 -10.11 -10.83
C LYS A 28 12.09 -8.82 -10.69
N VAL A 29 12.64 -7.75 -11.24
CA VAL A 29 11.91 -6.51 -11.44
C VAL A 29 10.83 -6.74 -12.51
N LEU A 30 9.58 -6.46 -12.19
CA LEU A 30 8.48 -6.52 -13.13
C LEU A 30 8.35 -5.19 -13.86
N ALA A 31 8.55 -5.23 -15.15
CA ALA A 31 8.23 -4.14 -16.04
C ALA A 31 6.74 -4.23 -16.43
N LEU A 32 5.87 -3.56 -15.67
CA LEU A 32 4.41 -3.65 -15.83
C LEU A 32 3.90 -2.95 -17.09
N ASP A 33 4.61 -1.94 -17.59
CA ASP A 33 4.23 -1.24 -18.81
C ASP A 33 5.24 -1.48 -19.97
N ARG A 34 4.83 -1.12 -21.20
CA ARG A 34 5.64 -1.29 -22.40
C ARG A 34 6.95 -0.51 -22.33
N TRP A 35 6.95 0.65 -21.73
CA TRP A 35 8.13 1.52 -21.62
C TRP A 35 9.14 0.92 -20.66
N ALA A 36 8.69 0.52 -19.47
CA ALA A 36 9.53 -0.13 -18.47
C ALA A 36 10.17 -1.42 -19.02
N ARG A 37 9.47 -2.19 -19.84
CA ARG A 37 10.02 -3.40 -20.47
C ARG A 37 11.22 -3.11 -21.40
N ASN A 38 11.18 -2.01 -22.10
CA ASN A 38 12.28 -1.62 -23.01
C ASN A 38 13.47 -1.01 -22.27
N GLU A 39 13.32 -0.63 -21.01
CA GLU A 39 14.35 0.01 -20.21
C GLU A 39 15.17 -0.99 -19.38
N VAL A 40 14.60 -2.13 -19.02
CA VAL A 40 15.28 -3.14 -18.21
C VAL A 40 16.16 -4.02 -19.12
N VAL A 41 17.48 -3.91 -18.95
CA VAL A 41 18.48 -4.67 -19.74
C VAL A 41 18.84 -5.97 -19.04
N THR A 42 19.17 -5.91 -17.75
CA THR A 42 19.36 -7.07 -16.88
C THR A 42 18.42 -6.98 -15.71
N ASN A 43 18.00 -8.11 -15.19
CA ASN A 43 16.91 -8.17 -14.23
C ASN A 43 17.21 -9.16 -13.09
N ASP A 44 18.38 -8.96 -12.46
CA ASP A 44 18.80 -9.78 -11.34
C ASP A 44 18.61 -9.02 -10.03
N THR A 45 17.68 -9.47 -9.22
CA THR A 45 17.40 -8.93 -7.90
C THR A 45 17.11 -10.05 -6.91
N TRP A 46 17.45 -9.83 -5.66
CA TRP A 46 17.09 -10.70 -4.56
C TRP A 46 17.01 -9.88 -3.27
N ALA A 47 16.37 -10.40 -2.25
CA ALA A 47 16.29 -9.73 -0.96
C ALA A 47 16.46 -10.71 0.20
N LEU A 48 16.99 -10.20 1.30
CA LEU A 48 16.94 -10.83 2.62
C LEU A 48 16.03 -10.02 3.52
N ALA A 49 15.24 -10.71 4.34
CA ALA A 49 14.43 -10.05 5.35
C ALA A 49 14.41 -10.84 6.66
N GLY A 50 14.26 -10.10 7.76
CA GLY A 50 14.01 -10.62 9.09
C GLY A 50 12.75 -10.01 9.67
N GLU A 51 11.95 -10.80 10.37
CA GLU A 51 10.69 -10.36 10.98
C GLU A 51 10.59 -10.78 12.44
N LEU A 52 10.12 -9.87 13.28
CA LEU A 52 9.55 -10.16 14.59
C LEU A 52 8.04 -10.35 14.38
N ARG A 53 7.49 -11.47 14.83
CA ARG A 53 6.12 -11.93 14.57
C ARG A 53 5.33 -12.01 15.87
N TYR A 54 4.12 -11.48 15.84
CA TYR A 54 3.14 -11.58 16.92
C TYR A 54 1.89 -12.29 16.42
N THR A 55 1.45 -13.35 17.10
CA THR A 55 0.22 -14.08 16.78
C THR A 55 -0.68 -14.09 18.02
N PRO A 56 -1.84 -13.42 18.00
CA PRO A 56 -2.79 -13.45 19.11
C PRO A 56 -3.26 -14.86 19.39
N GLN A 57 -3.64 -15.10 20.65
CA GLN A 57 -4.02 -16.40 21.17
C GLN A 57 -5.48 -16.38 21.64
N PRO A 58 -6.25 -17.51 21.61
CA PRO A 58 -7.55 -17.59 22.25
C PRO A 58 -7.46 -17.17 23.71
N GLY A 59 -8.40 -16.30 24.12
CA GLY A 59 -8.41 -15.73 25.46
C GLY A 59 -7.56 -14.47 25.64
N ASP A 60 -6.95 -13.96 24.56
CA ASP A 60 -6.45 -12.58 24.53
C ASP A 60 -7.61 -11.59 24.42
N ASP A 61 -7.38 -10.34 24.85
CA ASP A 61 -8.37 -9.25 24.75
C ASP A 61 -8.52 -8.70 23.33
N ASP A 62 -8.13 -9.49 22.31
CA ASP A 62 -8.20 -9.14 20.91
C ASP A 62 -9.44 -9.79 20.25
N SER A 63 -10.55 -9.07 20.28
CA SER A 63 -11.83 -9.53 19.74
C SER A 63 -11.83 -9.74 18.23
N PHE A 64 -10.92 -9.10 17.47
CA PHE A 64 -10.79 -9.27 16.02
C PHE A 64 -9.96 -10.48 15.62
N ALA A 65 -9.14 -11.03 16.53
CA ALA A 65 -8.25 -12.14 16.20
C ALA A 65 -9.01 -13.35 15.65
N GLU A 66 -10.13 -13.70 16.26
CA GLU A 66 -10.98 -14.81 15.82
C GLU A 66 -11.59 -14.57 14.44
N ASP A 67 -12.09 -13.34 14.15
CA ASP A 67 -12.67 -12.98 12.86
C ASP A 67 -11.67 -13.14 11.70
N TYR A 68 -10.39 -13.01 11.98
CA TYR A 68 -9.30 -13.15 11.02
C TYR A 68 -8.55 -14.49 11.16
N SER A 69 -9.11 -15.45 11.93
CA SER A 69 -8.53 -16.78 12.16
C SER A 69 -7.14 -16.69 12.83
N TYR A 70 -6.99 -15.80 13.81
CA TYR A 70 -5.75 -15.55 14.54
C TYR A 70 -4.60 -15.18 13.59
N PRO A 71 -4.62 -13.98 13.00
CA PRO A 71 -3.62 -13.54 12.05
C PRO A 71 -2.27 -13.31 12.73
N THR A 72 -1.21 -13.27 11.96
CA THR A 72 0.11 -12.89 12.44
C THR A 72 0.43 -11.47 11.99
N PHE A 73 0.82 -10.63 12.95
CA PHE A 73 1.40 -9.32 12.71
C PHE A 73 2.92 -9.41 12.76
N SER A 74 3.58 -8.72 11.86
CA SER A 74 5.04 -8.69 11.85
C SER A 74 5.55 -7.28 11.71
N VAL A 75 6.68 -6.99 12.35
CA VAL A 75 7.55 -5.86 12.01
C VAL A 75 8.83 -6.44 11.44
N GLY A 76 9.23 -5.97 10.28
CA GLY A 76 10.36 -6.53 9.56
C GLY A 76 11.31 -5.49 9.00
N PHE A 77 12.51 -5.97 8.74
CA PHE A 77 13.53 -5.28 7.96
C PHE A 77 13.86 -6.12 6.74
N ARG A 78 13.88 -5.47 5.56
CA ARG A 78 14.23 -6.10 4.27
C ARG A 78 15.36 -5.29 3.62
N TYR A 79 16.36 -5.98 3.12
CA TYR A 79 17.38 -5.39 2.26
C TYR A 79 17.31 -6.04 0.89
N SER A 80 17.01 -5.21 -0.12
CA SER A 80 16.89 -5.64 -1.53
C SER A 80 18.16 -5.29 -2.27
N PHE A 81 18.78 -6.31 -2.87
CA PHE A 81 20.00 -6.21 -3.66
C PHE A 81 19.61 -6.07 -5.14
N ASN A 82 19.61 -4.84 -5.64
CA ASN A 82 19.12 -4.50 -6.98
C ASN A 82 20.24 -4.06 -7.93
N HIS A 83 21.50 -4.10 -7.50
CA HIS A 83 22.63 -3.65 -8.31
C HIS A 83 22.84 -4.48 -9.60
N GLY A 84 22.28 -5.68 -9.68
CA GLY A 84 22.26 -6.52 -10.87
C GLY A 84 21.22 -6.07 -11.91
N THR A 85 20.28 -5.18 -11.54
CA THR A 85 19.29 -4.64 -12.48
C THR A 85 19.84 -3.40 -13.16
N LYS A 86 20.12 -3.52 -14.47
CA LYS A 86 20.63 -2.45 -15.33
C LYS A 86 19.51 -1.86 -16.17
N LEU A 87 19.52 -0.55 -16.29
CA LEU A 87 18.49 0.25 -16.95
C LEU A 87 19.11 1.07 -18.07
N THR A 88 18.46 1.13 -19.22
CA THR A 88 18.82 2.01 -20.35
C THR A 88 17.60 2.69 -20.91
N ARG A 89 17.71 3.94 -21.33
CA ARG A 89 16.65 4.64 -22.06
C ARG A 89 17.19 5.67 -23.03
N VAL A 90 17.92 6.62 -22.50
CA VAL A 90 18.36 7.81 -23.22
C VAL A 90 19.76 7.61 -23.77
N GLU A 91 20.65 7.12 -22.94
CA GLU A 91 22.04 6.82 -23.30
C GLU A 91 22.16 5.31 -23.51
N LYS A 92 22.18 4.88 -24.77
CA LYS A 92 22.20 3.45 -25.11
C LYS A 92 23.50 2.74 -24.75
N ASP A 93 24.59 3.50 -24.70
CA ASP A 93 25.92 2.99 -24.36
C ASP A 93 26.23 3.10 -22.86
N TYR A 94 25.30 3.63 -22.08
CA TYR A 94 25.42 3.79 -20.65
C TYR A 94 24.26 3.13 -19.93
N TYR A 95 24.56 2.41 -18.85
CA TYR A 95 23.57 1.76 -18.01
C TYR A 95 23.50 2.41 -16.63
N SER A 96 22.33 2.88 -16.25
CA SER A 96 22.02 3.17 -14.85
C SER A 96 21.74 1.89 -14.10
N VAL A 97 21.86 1.94 -12.78
CA VAL A 97 21.62 0.78 -11.90
C VAL A 97 20.46 1.09 -10.97
N LEU A 98 19.54 0.14 -10.87
CA LEU A 98 18.49 0.19 -9.84
C LEU A 98 19.13 -0.05 -8.47
N GLY A 99 19.18 0.97 -7.61
CA GLY A 99 19.88 0.93 -6.34
C GLY A 99 19.31 -0.05 -5.33
N ASN A 100 20.18 -0.53 -4.45
CA ASN A 100 19.74 -1.35 -3.30
C ASN A 100 18.79 -0.55 -2.41
N VAL A 101 17.84 -1.24 -1.77
CA VAL A 101 16.82 -0.61 -0.92
C VAL A 101 16.81 -1.28 0.44
N ALA A 102 16.95 -0.47 1.50
CA ALA A 102 16.72 -0.85 2.88
C ALA A 102 15.29 -0.46 3.27
N THR A 103 14.51 -1.39 3.80
CA THR A 103 13.08 -1.20 4.06
C THR A 103 12.73 -1.67 5.46
N VAL A 104 11.98 -0.82 6.19
CA VAL A 104 11.29 -1.20 7.44
C VAL A 104 9.79 -1.27 7.14
N TYR A 105 9.12 -2.33 7.57
CA TYR A 105 7.73 -2.55 7.24
C TYR A 105 6.93 -3.24 8.34
N GLY A 106 5.62 -3.01 8.34
CA GLY A 106 4.63 -3.80 9.04
C GLY A 106 3.92 -4.74 8.08
N LYS A 107 3.61 -5.95 8.53
CA LYS A 107 2.93 -6.97 7.72
C LYS A 107 1.82 -7.65 8.52
N PHE A 108 0.68 -7.82 7.88
CA PHE A 108 -0.46 -8.59 8.34
C PHE A 108 -0.54 -9.87 7.50
N SER A 109 -0.53 -11.04 8.16
CA SER A 109 -0.63 -12.35 7.51
C SER A 109 -1.87 -13.08 8.04
N ARG A 110 -2.79 -13.44 7.14
CA ARG A 110 -4.03 -14.12 7.50
C ARG A 110 -4.06 -15.53 6.95
N PRO A 111 -4.32 -16.54 7.79
CA PRO A 111 -4.54 -17.92 7.34
C PRO A 111 -5.78 -18.05 6.44
N ILE A 112 -5.61 -18.69 5.30
CA ILE A 112 -6.69 -19.16 4.40
C ILE A 112 -7.09 -20.58 4.81
N LEU A 113 -6.08 -21.39 5.10
CA LEU A 113 -6.22 -22.77 5.54
C LEU A 113 -5.16 -23.04 6.61
N ARG A 114 -5.56 -23.70 7.68
CA ARG A 114 -4.65 -24.19 8.72
C ARG A 114 -5.06 -25.61 9.09
N THR A 115 -4.12 -26.53 9.02
CA THR A 115 -4.26 -27.91 9.43
C THR A 115 -3.11 -28.28 10.34
N HIS A 116 -3.09 -29.52 10.84
CA HIS A 116 -1.97 -29.97 11.65
C HIS A 116 -0.65 -29.91 10.86
N GLY A 117 0.28 -29.11 11.33
CA GLY A 117 1.61 -28.92 10.71
C GLY A 117 1.66 -28.08 9.45
N PHE A 118 0.52 -27.61 8.89
CA PHE A 118 0.50 -26.85 7.65
C PHE A 118 -0.39 -25.61 7.74
N GLU A 119 0.10 -24.48 7.21
CA GLU A 119 -0.67 -23.24 7.07
C GLU A 119 -0.48 -22.65 5.67
N LEU A 120 -1.59 -22.34 5.00
CA LEU A 120 -1.62 -21.49 3.82
C LEU A 120 -2.19 -20.12 4.22
N ALA A 121 -1.46 -19.06 3.95
CA ALA A 121 -1.84 -17.70 4.31
C ALA A 121 -1.61 -16.72 3.15
N TYR A 122 -2.41 -15.66 3.10
CA TYR A 122 -2.03 -14.46 2.35
C TYR A 122 -1.48 -13.41 3.31
N TYR A 123 -0.66 -12.52 2.80
CA TYR A 123 -0.17 -11.38 3.57
C TYR A 123 -0.19 -10.09 2.78
N LEU A 124 -0.33 -8.99 3.52
CA LEU A 124 -0.23 -7.62 3.04
C LEU A 124 0.67 -6.85 3.99
N GLY A 125 1.51 -5.98 3.46
CA GLY A 125 2.40 -5.17 4.27
C GLY A 125 2.67 -3.82 3.65
N THR A 126 3.01 -2.85 4.50
CA THR A 126 3.40 -1.51 4.08
C THR A 126 4.53 -0.99 4.96
N GLY A 127 5.29 -0.05 4.45
CA GLY A 127 6.43 0.50 5.17
C GLY A 127 7.13 1.61 4.42
N VAL A 128 8.37 1.86 4.80
CA VAL A 128 9.22 2.89 4.23
C VAL A 128 10.55 2.28 3.79
N GLY A 129 10.92 2.53 2.54
CA GLY A 129 12.18 2.10 1.95
C GLY A 129 13.11 3.29 1.70
N TYR A 130 14.41 3.06 1.92
CA TYR A 130 15.47 4.00 1.55
C TYR A 130 16.30 3.42 0.42
N SER A 131 16.28 4.06 -0.75
CA SER A 131 17.05 3.66 -1.92
C SER A 131 18.43 4.31 -1.92
N HIS A 132 19.47 3.51 -2.10
CA HIS A 132 20.85 4.00 -2.20
C HIS A 132 21.10 4.79 -3.49
N ARG A 133 20.35 4.50 -4.56
CA ARG A 133 20.41 5.21 -5.83
C ARG A 133 19.02 5.68 -6.22
N LYS A 134 18.96 6.82 -6.87
CA LYS A 134 17.75 7.38 -7.47
C LYS A 134 18.10 8.00 -8.80
N TYR A 135 17.12 8.41 -9.57
CA TYR A 135 17.33 9.24 -10.75
C TYR A 135 18.26 10.42 -10.43
N ASP A 136 19.26 10.59 -11.23
CA ASP A 136 20.24 11.68 -11.14
C ASP A 136 20.82 11.99 -12.52
N THR A 137 20.99 13.28 -12.84
CA THR A 137 21.52 13.72 -14.14
C THR A 137 23.02 13.48 -14.30
N GLY A 138 23.73 13.25 -13.20
CA GLY A 138 25.18 13.04 -13.19
C GLY A 138 25.62 11.57 -13.30
N GLY A 139 24.71 10.61 -13.10
CA GLY A 139 25.12 9.20 -13.07
C GLY A 139 24.01 8.18 -13.25
N GLU A 140 22.77 8.50 -12.86
CA GLU A 140 21.65 7.55 -12.88
C GLU A 140 20.51 8.05 -13.79
N VAL A 141 20.86 8.64 -14.94
CA VAL A 141 19.93 9.33 -15.85
C VAL A 141 18.88 8.39 -16.49
N ASN A 142 19.16 7.10 -16.54
CA ASN A 142 18.21 6.09 -17.02
C ASN A 142 17.37 5.44 -15.92
N ASN A 143 17.59 5.80 -14.64
CA ASN A 143 16.81 5.25 -13.54
C ASN A 143 15.49 6.01 -13.33
N GLU A 144 14.54 5.81 -14.23
CA GLU A 144 13.20 6.43 -14.10
C GLU A 144 12.26 5.69 -13.14
N PHE A 145 12.69 4.56 -12.59
CA PHE A 145 11.91 3.78 -11.64
C PHE A 145 11.85 4.45 -10.26
N ILE A 146 12.99 4.99 -9.80
CA ILE A 146 13.15 5.55 -8.46
C ILE A 146 13.63 7.00 -8.56
N GLY A 147 12.73 7.94 -8.31
CA GLY A 147 13.03 9.38 -8.33
C GLY A 147 13.41 9.97 -6.97
N SER A 148 13.15 9.27 -5.87
CA SER A 148 13.45 9.71 -4.51
C SER A 148 14.22 8.67 -3.72
N ARG A 149 14.97 9.12 -2.70
CA ARG A 149 15.61 8.18 -1.78
C ARG A 149 14.60 7.50 -0.85
N TRP A 150 13.62 8.25 -0.36
CA TRP A 150 12.54 7.73 0.47
C TRP A 150 11.36 7.28 -0.39
N ASN A 151 10.90 6.07 -0.16
CA ASN A 151 9.83 5.46 -0.93
C ASN A 151 8.83 4.79 0.02
N ILE A 152 7.57 4.83 -0.35
CA ILE A 152 6.54 4.01 0.23
C ILE A 152 6.80 2.57 -0.23
N TYR A 153 6.73 1.65 0.70
CA TYR A 153 6.83 0.22 0.44
C TYR A 153 5.47 -0.42 0.56
N PHE A 154 5.17 -1.32 -0.34
CA PHE A 154 4.04 -2.21 -0.28
C PHE A 154 4.49 -3.64 -0.58
N THR A 155 3.93 -4.64 0.12
CA THR A 155 4.13 -6.06 -0.20
C THR A 155 2.83 -6.82 -0.08
N ALA A 156 2.66 -7.82 -0.94
CA ALA A 156 1.56 -8.77 -0.91
C ALA A 156 2.08 -10.13 -1.35
N GLY A 157 1.50 -11.21 -0.81
CA GLY A 157 1.90 -12.53 -1.22
C GLY A 157 1.04 -13.65 -0.66
N LEU A 158 1.40 -14.85 -1.10
CA LEU A 158 0.86 -16.11 -0.59
C LEU A 158 2.01 -16.92 -0.02
N SER A 159 1.80 -17.50 1.15
CA SER A 159 2.80 -18.34 1.83
C SER A 159 2.19 -19.64 2.30
N ALA A 160 2.94 -20.72 2.10
CA ALA A 160 2.70 -22.04 2.66
C ALA A 160 3.77 -22.30 3.71
N THR A 161 3.37 -22.56 4.93
CA THR A 161 4.26 -22.85 6.06
C THR A 161 4.05 -24.29 6.50
N TYR A 162 5.14 -25.04 6.59
CA TYR A 162 5.13 -26.43 7.03
C TYR A 162 6.00 -26.58 8.29
N ARG A 163 5.43 -27.12 9.35
CA ARG A 163 6.11 -27.34 10.62
C ARG A 163 7.04 -28.55 10.52
N ILE A 164 8.30 -28.35 10.89
CA ILE A 164 9.35 -29.39 10.87
C ILE A 164 9.79 -29.82 12.26
N GLY A 165 9.24 -29.21 13.31
CA GLY A 165 9.51 -29.51 14.70
C GLY A 165 8.57 -28.74 15.63
N PRO A 166 8.71 -28.88 16.95
CA PRO A 166 7.79 -28.24 17.91
C PRO A 166 7.72 -26.72 17.78
N GLU A 167 8.82 -26.08 17.43
CA GLU A 167 8.96 -24.62 17.38
C GLU A 167 9.38 -24.11 16.00
N TRP A 168 9.77 -24.99 15.09
CA TRP A 168 10.34 -24.61 13.80
C TRP A 168 9.46 -25.00 12.63
N ALA A 169 9.41 -24.11 11.64
CA ALA A 169 8.72 -24.34 10.40
C ALA A 169 9.50 -23.78 9.22
N VAL A 170 9.31 -24.35 8.05
CA VAL A 170 9.78 -23.83 6.76
C VAL A 170 8.61 -23.16 6.06
N MET A 171 8.85 -21.98 5.52
CA MET A 171 7.88 -21.23 4.75
C MET A 171 8.36 -21.10 3.31
N THR A 172 7.45 -21.29 2.36
CA THR A 172 7.66 -20.97 0.94
C THR A 172 6.46 -20.21 0.39
N GLY A 173 6.60 -19.55 -0.75
CA GLY A 173 5.50 -18.82 -1.34
C GLY A 173 5.91 -17.94 -2.49
N ILE A 174 5.05 -16.96 -2.79
CA ILE A 174 5.28 -15.92 -3.80
C ILE A 174 5.16 -14.57 -3.11
N ASP A 175 6.17 -13.74 -3.30
CA ASP A 175 6.26 -12.36 -2.79
C ASP A 175 6.20 -11.37 -3.96
N PHE A 176 5.27 -10.44 -3.88
CA PHE A 176 5.25 -9.21 -4.66
C PHE A 176 5.61 -8.05 -3.76
N SER A 177 6.50 -7.17 -4.21
CA SER A 177 6.78 -5.93 -3.50
C SER A 177 6.97 -4.74 -4.44
N HIS A 178 6.64 -3.56 -3.95
CA HIS A 178 6.62 -2.31 -4.69
C HIS A 178 7.26 -1.19 -3.87
N HIS A 179 8.08 -0.38 -4.53
CA HIS A 179 8.62 0.87 -3.99
C HIS A 179 8.29 2.02 -4.93
N SER A 180 7.70 3.07 -4.40
CA SER A 180 7.47 4.34 -5.12
C SER A 180 7.31 5.49 -4.14
N ASN A 181 7.42 6.71 -4.63
CA ASN A 181 7.25 7.89 -3.78
C ASN A 181 5.83 8.47 -3.80
N GLY A 182 4.84 7.76 -4.35
CA GLY A 182 3.44 8.23 -4.35
C GLY A 182 3.21 9.53 -5.15
N ALA A 183 3.99 9.77 -6.19
CA ALA A 183 3.98 10.99 -7.03
C ALA A 183 4.52 12.26 -6.36
N LEU A 184 5.24 12.16 -5.26
CA LEU A 184 5.86 13.32 -4.59
C LEU A 184 7.10 13.85 -5.30
N GLU A 185 7.84 13.01 -6.02
CA GLU A 185 8.99 13.38 -6.84
C GLU A 185 8.92 12.70 -8.22
N ARG A 186 9.60 13.28 -9.22
CA ARG A 186 9.73 12.71 -10.57
C ARG A 186 11.20 12.42 -10.91
N PRO A 187 11.42 11.37 -11.73
CA PRO A 187 10.48 10.37 -12.25
C PRO A 187 9.97 9.45 -11.14
N ASN A 188 8.87 8.74 -11.39
CA ASN A 188 8.32 7.78 -10.41
C ASN A 188 7.52 6.70 -11.13
N LYS A 189 8.20 5.82 -11.89
CA LYS A 189 7.56 4.63 -12.44
C LYS A 189 7.28 3.58 -11.38
N GLY A 190 8.02 3.65 -10.25
CA GLY A 190 8.01 2.65 -9.19
C GLY A 190 8.75 1.37 -9.58
N SER A 191 9.37 0.72 -8.62
CA SER A 191 10.00 -0.59 -8.82
C SER A 191 9.13 -1.69 -8.24
N ASN A 192 8.72 -2.61 -9.09
CA ASN A 192 7.91 -3.76 -8.75
C ASN A 192 8.78 -5.01 -8.79
N TYR A 193 8.69 -5.86 -7.79
CA TYR A 193 9.45 -7.11 -7.69
C TYR A 193 8.48 -8.26 -7.53
N LEU A 194 8.79 -9.37 -8.16
CA LEU A 194 8.08 -10.63 -7.98
C LEU A 194 9.10 -11.76 -7.88
N GLY A 195 8.91 -12.62 -6.91
CA GLY A 195 9.76 -13.79 -6.78
C GLY A 195 9.19 -14.82 -5.81
N PRO A 196 9.74 -16.04 -5.85
CA PRO A 196 9.50 -16.99 -4.79
C PRO A 196 10.10 -16.48 -3.48
N VAL A 197 9.54 -16.90 -2.37
CA VAL A 197 10.08 -16.65 -1.03
C VAL A 197 10.33 -17.99 -0.34
N ILE A 198 11.46 -18.07 0.36
CA ILE A 198 11.80 -19.20 1.22
C ILE A 198 12.24 -18.62 2.56
N GLY A 199 11.70 -19.17 3.65
CA GLY A 199 12.00 -18.69 5.00
C GLY A 199 12.04 -19.80 6.04
N LEU A 200 12.77 -19.53 7.10
CA LEU A 200 12.78 -20.32 8.32
C LEU A 200 12.03 -19.55 9.41
N VAL A 201 11.05 -20.18 10.00
CA VAL A 201 10.15 -19.61 11.01
C VAL A 201 10.40 -20.28 12.34
N TYR A 202 10.67 -19.47 13.37
CA TYR A 202 10.59 -19.88 14.76
C TYR A 202 9.23 -19.46 15.31
N SER A 203 8.41 -20.43 15.69
CA SER A 203 7.03 -20.23 16.14
C SER A 203 6.71 -21.19 17.28
N PRO A 204 6.98 -20.80 18.53
CA PRO A 204 6.76 -21.65 19.70
C PRO A 204 5.27 -21.76 20.10
N GLN A 205 4.36 -21.15 19.33
CA GLN A 205 2.94 -21.23 19.58
C GLN A 205 2.41 -22.65 19.37
N LYS A 206 1.44 -23.05 20.20
CA LYS A 206 0.72 -24.32 20.01
C LYS A 206 -0.01 -24.31 18.67
N GLU A 207 0.01 -25.45 17.99
CA GLU A 207 -0.76 -25.65 16.76
C GLU A 207 -2.28 -25.50 17.01
N ARG A 208 -2.96 -24.97 16.00
CA ARG A 208 -4.40 -24.80 16.03
C ARG A 208 -5.03 -25.21 14.72
N ALA A 209 -6.23 -25.75 14.82
CA ALA A 209 -7.09 -25.89 13.66
C ALA A 209 -7.53 -24.51 13.15
N HIS A 210 -7.91 -24.47 11.89
CA HIS A 210 -8.49 -23.27 11.29
C HIS A 210 -9.90 -23.07 11.84
N GLU A 211 -10.09 -21.99 12.61
CA GLU A 211 -11.40 -21.59 13.12
C GLU A 211 -11.97 -20.49 12.22
N LYS A 212 -13.23 -20.63 11.86
CA LYS A 212 -13.97 -19.63 11.10
C LYS A 212 -14.99 -18.98 12.03
N ALA A 213 -14.71 -17.76 12.45
CA ALA A 213 -15.68 -16.95 13.14
C ALA A 213 -16.19 -15.83 12.22
N TYR A 214 -17.45 -15.50 12.39
CA TYR A 214 -18.09 -14.41 11.69
C TYR A 214 -19.05 -13.70 12.64
N HIS A 215 -18.62 -12.52 13.09
CA HIS A 215 -19.41 -11.71 13.99
C HIS A 215 -20.07 -10.54 13.23
N LEU A 216 -21.34 -10.32 13.52
CA LEU A 216 -22.12 -9.21 12.98
C LEU A 216 -21.97 -7.98 13.88
N GLY A 217 -22.17 -6.80 13.29
CA GLY A 217 -22.17 -5.54 14.02
C GLY A 217 -20.77 -5.02 14.38
N THR A 218 -20.71 -4.22 15.42
CA THR A 218 -19.51 -3.59 15.97
C THR A 218 -19.19 -4.14 17.36
N GLU A 219 -18.02 -3.82 17.93
CA GLU A 219 -17.68 -4.19 19.32
C GLU A 219 -18.52 -3.41 20.33
N SER A 220 -18.89 -2.17 20.02
CA SER A 220 -19.68 -1.30 20.85
C SER A 220 -21.02 -0.98 20.18
N PRO A 221 -22.14 -1.10 20.89
CA PRO A 221 -23.46 -0.66 20.40
C PRO A 221 -23.50 0.83 20.04
N ASP A 222 -22.64 1.64 20.66
CA ASP A 222 -22.57 3.09 20.47
C ASP A 222 -21.65 3.49 19.29
N ASP A 223 -21.00 2.52 18.63
CA ASP A 223 -20.20 2.82 17.43
C ASP A 223 -21.13 3.34 16.30
N PRO A 224 -20.98 4.60 15.83
CA PRO A 224 -21.82 5.15 14.78
C PRO A 224 -21.72 4.40 13.47
N ARG A 225 -20.70 3.56 13.29
CA ARG A 225 -20.51 2.71 12.10
C ARG A 225 -21.25 1.38 12.18
N GLN A 226 -22.17 1.21 13.11
CA GLN A 226 -23.01 0.01 13.18
C GLN A 226 -24.13 0.07 12.13
N GLY A 227 -24.22 -0.93 11.26
CA GLY A 227 -25.23 -0.97 10.20
C GLY A 227 -24.98 0.09 9.13
N LEU A 228 -25.99 0.88 8.80
CA LEU A 228 -25.91 1.95 7.82
C LEU A 228 -25.39 3.23 8.47
N TYR A 229 -24.38 3.83 7.88
CA TYR A 229 -23.81 5.12 8.31
C TYR A 229 -23.30 5.93 7.12
N MET A 230 -23.17 7.22 7.30
CA MET A 230 -22.53 8.11 6.34
C MET A 230 -21.11 8.40 6.79
N GLU A 231 -20.13 8.28 5.90
CA GLU A 231 -18.77 8.71 6.13
C GLU A 231 -18.47 9.99 5.39
N LEU A 232 -17.95 10.99 6.11
CA LEU A 232 -17.42 12.23 5.54
C LEU A 232 -15.91 12.24 5.70
N SER A 233 -15.18 12.59 4.64
CA SER A 233 -13.72 12.63 4.65
C SER A 233 -13.20 13.85 3.92
N ALA A 234 -12.11 14.42 4.44
CA ALA A 234 -11.36 15.49 3.81
C ALA A 234 -9.90 15.12 3.73
N GLY A 235 -9.29 15.24 2.56
CA GLY A 235 -7.90 14.91 2.28
C GLY A 235 -7.10 16.11 1.82
N LEU A 236 -5.86 16.20 2.31
CA LEU A 236 -4.85 17.15 1.90
C LEU A 236 -3.64 16.39 1.38
N GLY A 237 -3.32 16.58 0.11
CA GLY A 237 -2.27 15.87 -0.59
C GLY A 237 -1.33 16.77 -1.37
N ALA A 238 -0.31 16.15 -1.91
CA ALA A 238 0.65 16.80 -2.78
C ALA A 238 1.09 15.88 -3.91
N LYS A 239 1.48 16.48 -5.04
CA LYS A 239 2.05 15.78 -6.19
C LYS A 239 3.03 16.64 -6.97
N THR A 240 3.90 15.97 -7.73
CA THR A 240 4.66 16.56 -8.84
C THR A 240 4.02 16.13 -10.17
N LEU A 241 4.09 16.99 -11.17
CA LEU A 241 3.41 16.75 -12.44
C LEU A 241 4.21 15.83 -13.38
N LEU A 242 3.51 14.87 -13.96
CA LEU A 242 4.05 14.02 -15.03
C LEU A 242 4.28 14.86 -16.29
N GLU A 243 3.42 15.83 -16.57
CA GLU A 243 3.49 16.76 -17.68
C GLU A 243 4.79 17.56 -17.64
N ASP A 244 5.17 18.09 -16.48
CA ASP A 244 6.45 18.79 -16.28
C ASP A 244 7.64 17.86 -16.56
N TRP A 245 7.57 16.61 -16.06
CA TRP A 245 8.61 15.61 -16.31
C TRP A 245 8.77 15.33 -17.81
N LEU A 246 7.68 15.02 -18.51
CA LEU A 246 7.72 14.71 -19.94
C LEU A 246 8.23 15.90 -20.75
N TYR A 247 7.76 17.11 -20.45
CA TYR A 247 8.22 18.32 -21.12
C TYR A 247 9.74 18.50 -21.00
N THR A 248 10.30 18.32 -19.81
CA THR A 248 11.76 18.44 -19.58
C THR A 248 12.57 17.32 -20.26
N GLN A 249 11.98 16.17 -20.58
CA GLN A 249 12.67 15.09 -21.29
C GLN A 249 12.71 15.30 -22.81
N GLU A 250 11.73 16.02 -23.35
CA GLU A 250 11.55 16.19 -24.80
C GLU A 250 12.19 17.47 -25.35
N HIS A 251 12.73 18.34 -24.50
CA HIS A 251 13.26 19.65 -24.90
C HIS A 251 14.71 19.83 -24.44
N PRO A 252 15.71 19.30 -25.17
CA PRO A 252 17.14 19.36 -24.80
C PRO A 252 17.69 20.78 -24.65
N ASP A 253 17.13 21.73 -25.39
CA ASP A 253 17.58 23.12 -25.39
C ASP A 253 17.14 23.93 -24.17
N MET A 254 16.30 23.35 -23.32
CA MET A 254 15.77 24.04 -22.15
C MET A 254 16.73 23.89 -20.95
N PRO A 255 16.92 24.96 -20.14
CA PRO A 255 17.76 24.91 -18.94
C PRO A 255 17.37 23.83 -17.93
N LYS A 256 16.10 23.35 -17.98
CA LYS A 256 15.57 22.30 -17.13
C LYS A 256 15.60 20.92 -17.78
N TYR A 257 16.28 20.75 -18.88
CA TYR A 257 16.42 19.43 -19.51
C TYR A 257 16.92 18.40 -18.50
N ARG A 258 16.18 17.30 -18.38
CA ARG A 258 16.46 16.22 -17.43
C ARG A 258 16.64 16.67 -15.96
N THR A 259 16.00 17.75 -15.56
CA THR A 259 16.09 18.23 -14.18
C THR A 259 15.64 17.16 -13.18
N THR A 260 16.16 17.25 -11.95
CA THR A 260 15.66 16.51 -10.78
C THR A 260 14.77 17.37 -9.89
N LYS A 261 14.57 18.64 -10.26
CA LYS A 261 13.85 19.63 -9.43
C LYS A 261 12.50 19.96 -10.05
N PHE A 262 11.44 19.50 -9.43
CA PHE A 262 10.05 19.78 -9.82
C PHE A 262 9.31 20.53 -8.74
N ALA A 263 8.35 21.37 -9.14
CA ALA A 263 7.44 22.00 -8.20
C ALA A 263 6.46 20.97 -7.65
N SER A 264 6.18 21.07 -6.35
CA SER A 264 5.10 20.33 -5.71
C SER A 264 3.83 21.17 -5.72
N TYR A 265 2.71 20.53 -6.01
CA TYR A 265 1.38 21.13 -6.12
C TYR A 265 0.44 20.50 -5.12
N GLY A 266 -0.49 21.30 -4.60
CA GLY A 266 -1.54 20.83 -3.70
C GLY A 266 -2.61 20.00 -4.44
N ALA A 267 -3.07 18.96 -3.79
CA ALA A 267 -4.20 18.15 -4.18
C ALA A 267 -5.14 17.99 -2.98
N PHE A 268 -6.41 18.28 -3.15
CA PHE A 268 -7.41 18.23 -2.09
C PHE A 268 -8.52 17.26 -2.48
N SER A 269 -9.10 16.59 -1.51
CA SER A 269 -10.27 15.74 -1.72
C SER A 269 -11.32 15.96 -0.65
N LEU A 270 -12.58 15.96 -1.09
CA LEU A 270 -13.75 15.80 -0.21
C LEU A 270 -14.50 14.56 -0.64
N GLN A 271 -14.87 13.73 0.32
CA GLN A 271 -15.54 12.47 0.06
C GLN A 271 -16.74 12.33 0.97
N THR A 272 -17.81 11.83 0.44
CA THR A 272 -18.96 11.35 1.22
C THR A 272 -19.33 9.95 0.75
N ALA A 273 -19.73 9.09 1.67
CA ALA A 273 -20.15 7.73 1.32
C ALA A 273 -21.26 7.23 2.25
N ALA A 274 -22.26 6.59 1.66
CA ALA A 274 -23.20 5.74 2.39
C ALA A 274 -22.56 4.35 2.52
N MET A 275 -22.23 3.98 3.75
CA MET A 275 -21.53 2.74 4.08
C MET A 275 -22.45 1.83 4.88
N TYR A 276 -22.40 0.54 4.61
CA TYR A 276 -23.10 -0.48 5.38
C TYR A 276 -22.11 -1.47 5.98
N ARG A 277 -22.05 -1.52 7.31
CA ARG A 277 -21.22 -2.48 8.05
C ARG A 277 -22.01 -3.75 8.30
N TYR A 278 -21.78 -4.74 7.45
CA TYR A 278 -22.47 -6.03 7.46
C TYR A 278 -21.75 -7.10 8.30
N ALA A 279 -20.50 -6.83 8.70
CA ALA A 279 -19.74 -7.68 9.61
C ALA A 279 -18.85 -6.81 10.51
N ARG A 280 -18.45 -7.33 11.67
CA ARG A 280 -17.54 -6.62 12.57
C ARG A 280 -16.28 -6.13 11.86
N ARG A 281 -15.77 -6.92 10.95
CA ARG A 281 -14.54 -6.65 10.19
C ARG A 281 -14.75 -5.93 8.85
N TRP A 282 -15.99 -5.79 8.31
CA TRP A 282 -16.20 -5.30 6.95
C TRP A 282 -17.38 -4.34 6.81
N ALA A 283 -17.13 -3.26 6.08
CA ALA A 283 -18.16 -2.38 5.55
C ALA A 283 -17.94 -2.15 4.06
N SER A 284 -19.04 -1.95 3.33
CA SER A 284 -18.99 -1.54 1.92
C SER A 284 -20.04 -0.48 1.65
N GLY A 285 -19.82 0.32 0.60
CA GLY A 285 -20.73 1.39 0.28
C GLY A 285 -20.45 2.04 -1.06
N LEU A 286 -21.21 3.11 -1.30
CA LEU A 286 -21.10 3.96 -2.48
C LEU A 286 -20.87 5.40 -2.03
N GLY A 287 -19.99 6.11 -2.73
CA GLY A 287 -19.64 7.47 -2.38
C GLY A 287 -19.48 8.40 -3.57
N LEU A 288 -19.52 9.69 -3.26
CA LEU A 288 -19.19 10.78 -4.14
C LEU A 288 -17.84 11.34 -3.70
N ASP A 289 -16.92 11.52 -4.65
CA ASP A 289 -15.60 12.06 -4.44
C ASP A 289 -15.43 13.33 -5.26
N ILE A 290 -14.99 14.41 -4.60
CA ILE A 290 -14.69 15.69 -5.22
C ILE A 290 -13.21 15.95 -5.02
N PHE A 291 -12.50 16.30 -6.09
CA PHE A 291 -11.08 16.59 -6.07
C PHE A 291 -10.83 18.01 -6.55
N TYR A 292 -9.84 18.65 -5.96
CA TYR A 292 -9.33 19.94 -6.40
C TYR A 292 -7.81 19.88 -6.53
N GLY A 293 -7.28 20.31 -7.69
CA GLY A 293 -5.84 20.38 -7.94
C GLY A 293 -5.44 21.79 -8.36
N ASP A 294 -4.58 22.45 -7.59
CA ASP A 294 -4.09 23.79 -7.87
C ASP A 294 -3.18 23.86 -9.12
N TYR A 295 -2.79 22.70 -9.62
CA TYR A 295 -1.89 22.52 -10.75
C TYR A 295 -2.54 22.63 -12.14
N ALA A 296 -3.85 22.77 -12.24
CA ALA A 296 -4.56 22.83 -13.54
C ALA A 296 -4.08 23.99 -14.43
N SER A 297 -3.75 25.13 -13.84
CA SER A 297 -3.20 26.28 -14.56
C SER A 297 -1.81 26.04 -15.14
N LYS A 298 -0.99 25.22 -14.46
CA LYS A 298 0.33 24.82 -14.95
C LYS A 298 0.21 23.86 -16.11
N ILE A 299 -0.69 22.87 -16.03
CA ILE A 299 -0.96 21.93 -17.13
C ILE A 299 -1.44 22.69 -18.36
N ARG A 300 -2.37 23.63 -18.21
CA ARG A 300 -2.84 24.49 -19.31
C ARG A 300 -1.66 25.16 -20.03
N ARG A 301 -0.74 25.79 -19.28
CA ARG A 301 0.43 26.44 -19.88
C ARG A 301 1.35 25.47 -20.61
N LEU A 302 1.50 24.25 -20.12
CA LEU A 302 2.29 23.23 -20.81
C LEU A 302 1.61 22.79 -22.10
N ASP A 303 0.31 22.55 -22.08
CA ASP A 303 -0.48 22.21 -23.26
C ASP A 303 -0.45 23.33 -24.32
N ASP A 304 -0.56 24.61 -23.90
CA ASP A 304 -0.44 25.75 -24.80
C ASP A 304 0.93 25.81 -25.51
N ILE A 305 2.02 25.57 -24.78
CA ILE A 305 3.39 25.56 -25.32
C ILE A 305 3.62 24.36 -26.25
N THR A 306 3.02 23.21 -25.97
CA THR A 306 3.19 21.98 -26.75
C THR A 306 2.17 21.81 -27.88
N GLY A 307 1.37 22.85 -28.16
CA GLY A 307 0.44 22.88 -29.30
C GLY A 307 -0.91 22.20 -29.01
N HIS A 308 -1.28 22.00 -27.76
CA HIS A 308 -2.54 21.38 -27.33
C HIS A 308 -3.50 22.38 -26.66
N SER A 309 -3.48 23.65 -27.06
CA SER A 309 -4.29 24.73 -26.47
C SER A 309 -5.80 24.51 -26.53
N SER A 310 -6.27 23.62 -27.39
CA SER A 310 -7.70 23.29 -27.52
C SER A 310 -8.22 22.38 -26.39
N GLU A 311 -7.33 21.82 -25.56
CA GLU A 311 -7.72 20.92 -24.47
C GLU A 311 -8.39 21.69 -23.32
N LYS A 312 -9.31 20.99 -22.65
CA LYS A 312 -10.05 21.54 -21.51
C LYS A 312 -9.28 21.30 -20.20
N HIS A 313 -9.27 22.31 -19.36
CA HIS A 313 -8.62 22.28 -18.06
C HIS A 313 -9.59 22.76 -16.97
N SER A 314 -9.67 22.01 -15.89
CA SER A 314 -10.42 22.35 -14.70
C SER A 314 -9.65 21.91 -13.45
N PRO A 315 -9.56 22.75 -12.40
CA PRO A 315 -9.00 22.30 -11.13
C PRO A 315 -9.89 21.29 -10.40
N TRP A 316 -11.15 21.20 -10.82
CA TRP A 316 -12.12 20.30 -10.19
C TRP A 316 -12.28 19.00 -10.97
N SER A 317 -12.43 17.93 -10.22
CA SER A 317 -12.89 16.64 -10.73
C SER A 317 -13.94 16.05 -9.78
N VAL A 318 -14.91 15.35 -10.32
CA VAL A 318 -16.00 14.72 -9.56
C VAL A 318 -16.11 13.28 -10.00
N GLY A 319 -16.21 12.34 -9.06
CA GLY A 319 -16.36 10.93 -9.33
C GLY A 319 -17.31 10.24 -8.36
N VAL A 320 -17.75 9.05 -8.74
CA VAL A 320 -18.49 8.12 -7.90
C VAL A 320 -17.65 6.88 -7.68
N ALA A 321 -17.67 6.32 -6.47
CA ALA A 321 -16.83 5.19 -6.12
C ALA A 321 -17.59 4.14 -5.30
N MET A 322 -17.31 2.89 -5.59
CA MET A 322 -17.52 1.80 -4.64
C MET A 322 -16.42 1.85 -3.59
N LYS A 323 -16.80 1.75 -2.32
CA LYS A 323 -15.88 1.80 -1.19
C LYS A 323 -15.99 0.52 -0.37
N HIS A 324 -14.86 0.06 0.12
CA HIS A 324 -14.77 -1.07 1.04
C HIS A 324 -13.78 -0.74 2.16
N GLU A 325 -14.15 -1.09 3.38
CA GLU A 325 -13.32 -0.91 4.57
C GLU A 325 -13.19 -2.23 5.33
N ALA A 326 -11.94 -2.61 5.60
CA ALA A 326 -11.59 -3.77 6.41
C ALA A 326 -11.04 -3.29 7.76
N PHE A 327 -11.72 -3.66 8.85
CA PHE A 327 -11.39 -3.23 10.20
C PHE A 327 -10.58 -4.26 10.97
N TYR A 328 -9.62 -3.79 11.75
CA TYR A 328 -8.95 -4.55 12.81
C TYR A 328 -8.74 -3.65 14.02
N GLY A 329 -9.60 -3.74 15.01
CA GLY A 329 -9.61 -2.85 16.17
C GLY A 329 -9.76 -1.39 15.74
N ARG A 330 -8.77 -0.59 16.10
CA ARG A 330 -8.71 0.84 15.73
C ARG A 330 -8.11 1.08 14.33
N LEU A 331 -7.49 0.09 13.74
CA LEU A 331 -6.94 0.19 12.40
C LEU A 331 -7.97 -0.23 11.36
N SER A 332 -7.94 0.43 10.20
CA SER A 332 -8.69 -0.03 9.04
C SER A 332 -7.92 0.23 7.75
N VAL A 333 -8.15 -0.64 6.78
CA VAL A 333 -7.71 -0.44 5.39
C VAL A 333 -8.94 -0.06 4.58
N ARG A 334 -8.89 1.11 3.95
CA ARG A 334 -9.94 1.60 3.06
C ARG A 334 -9.51 1.48 1.62
N MET A 335 -10.40 0.96 0.81
CA MET A 335 -10.21 0.79 -0.62
C MET A 335 -11.39 1.41 -1.36
N GLY A 336 -11.12 2.02 -2.52
CA GLY A 336 -12.14 2.57 -3.38
C GLY A 336 -11.78 2.35 -4.84
N ILE A 337 -12.77 2.05 -5.65
CA ILE A 337 -12.68 2.05 -7.11
C ILE A 337 -13.79 2.95 -7.62
N GLY A 338 -13.41 3.98 -8.36
CA GLY A 338 -14.34 5.01 -8.82
C GLY A 338 -14.19 5.33 -10.29
N THR A 339 -15.21 6.01 -10.80
CA THR A 339 -15.23 6.57 -12.15
C THR A 339 -15.47 8.06 -12.08
N TYR A 340 -14.78 8.84 -12.91
CA TYR A 340 -15.00 10.27 -13.00
C TYR A 340 -16.26 10.60 -13.81
N LEU A 341 -17.14 11.37 -13.22
CA LEU A 341 -18.27 12.01 -13.89
C LEU A 341 -17.84 13.31 -14.58
N TYR A 342 -16.85 13.99 -13.99
CA TYR A 342 -16.29 15.23 -14.50
C TYR A 342 -14.78 15.26 -14.21
N ARG A 343 -13.96 15.36 -15.26
CA ARG A 343 -12.51 15.54 -15.17
C ARG A 343 -11.99 16.13 -16.48
N HIS A 344 -11.28 17.27 -16.40
CA HIS A 344 -10.62 17.92 -17.51
C HIS A 344 -9.21 18.34 -17.09
N MET A 345 -8.22 17.49 -17.38
CA MET A 345 -6.82 17.68 -16.96
C MET A 345 -5.85 17.72 -18.13
N GLY A 346 -6.32 18.17 -19.32
CA GLY A 346 -5.47 18.46 -20.47
C GLY A 346 -5.09 17.24 -21.31
N TYR A 347 -4.09 17.45 -22.19
CA TYR A 347 -3.70 16.50 -23.24
C TYR A 347 -3.07 15.22 -22.69
N ILE A 348 -2.06 15.33 -21.84
CA ILE A 348 -1.36 14.15 -21.32
C ILE A 348 -2.32 13.21 -20.61
N ALA A 349 -3.18 13.82 -19.85
CA ALA A 349 -4.21 13.11 -19.16
C ALA A 349 -5.15 12.38 -20.12
N LYS A 350 -5.46 12.89 -21.29
CA LYS A 350 -6.35 12.32 -22.31
C LYS A 350 -5.67 11.24 -23.17
N GLU A 351 -4.43 11.48 -23.59
CA GLU A 351 -3.72 10.65 -24.54
C GLU A 351 -2.94 9.48 -23.90
N LYS A 352 -2.14 9.75 -22.89
CA LYS A 352 -1.22 8.77 -22.30
C LYS A 352 -1.86 7.99 -21.18
N GLU A 353 -2.92 8.52 -20.58
CA GLU A 353 -3.68 7.87 -19.53
C GLU A 353 -5.10 7.58 -20.01
N ARG A 354 -5.29 6.79 -21.05
CA ARG A 354 -6.60 6.34 -21.58
C ARG A 354 -7.60 5.86 -20.53
N GLN A 355 -7.18 5.83 -19.27
CA GLN A 355 -7.87 5.29 -18.12
C GLN A 355 -8.30 6.34 -17.12
N GLN A 356 -8.31 7.63 -17.53
CA GLN A 356 -8.74 8.74 -16.68
C GLN A 356 -10.18 8.69 -16.22
N TRP A 357 -10.98 7.84 -16.80
CA TRP A 357 -12.34 7.64 -16.35
C TRP A 357 -12.41 6.77 -15.07
N LEU A 358 -11.35 6.00 -14.75
CA LEU A 358 -11.23 5.20 -13.54
C LEU A 358 -10.14 5.74 -12.60
N TYR A 359 -10.39 5.60 -11.31
CA TYR A 359 -9.40 5.82 -10.27
C TYR A 359 -9.53 4.77 -9.18
N GLU A 360 -8.42 4.47 -8.54
CA GLU A 360 -8.34 3.63 -7.35
C GLU A 360 -7.83 4.47 -6.18
N ARG A 361 -8.28 4.11 -5.00
CA ARG A 361 -7.79 4.68 -3.75
C ARG A 361 -7.55 3.56 -2.75
N VAL A 362 -6.41 3.61 -2.07
CA VAL A 362 -6.11 2.72 -0.96
C VAL A 362 -5.46 3.51 0.16
N GLY A 363 -5.84 3.25 1.40
CA GLY A 363 -5.29 3.95 2.56
C GLY A 363 -5.37 3.12 3.83
N LEU A 364 -4.52 3.48 4.78
CA LEU A 364 -4.48 2.94 6.13
C LEU A 364 -4.94 4.03 7.10
N PHE A 365 -5.88 3.69 7.97
CA PHE A 365 -6.54 4.62 8.88
C PHE A 365 -6.46 4.14 10.33
N TYR A 366 -6.39 5.08 11.24
CA TYR A 366 -6.51 4.86 12.67
C TYR A 366 -7.72 5.63 13.22
N SER A 367 -8.61 4.94 13.91
CA SER A 367 -9.85 5.49 14.49
C SER A 367 -9.68 5.81 15.96
N PHE A 368 -10.28 6.92 16.40
CA PHE A 368 -10.29 7.42 17.77
C PHE A 368 -11.70 7.26 18.38
N PRO A 369 -11.99 6.17 19.11
CA PRO A 369 -13.32 5.95 19.70
C PRO A 369 -13.77 7.10 20.60
N THR A 370 -12.85 7.70 21.36
CA THR A 370 -13.12 8.84 22.25
C THR A 370 -13.52 10.13 21.52
N LEU A 371 -13.30 10.20 20.20
CA LEU A 371 -13.68 11.32 19.33
C LEU A 371 -14.82 10.93 18.38
N GLY A 372 -15.76 10.10 18.83
CA GLY A 372 -16.88 9.65 18.02
C GLY A 372 -16.44 8.81 16.81
N HIS A 373 -15.33 8.05 16.95
CA HIS A 373 -14.72 7.27 15.88
C HIS A 373 -14.19 8.07 14.68
N ALA A 374 -13.93 9.38 14.87
CA ALA A 374 -13.11 10.13 13.92
C ALA A 374 -11.84 9.35 13.60
N SER A 375 -11.37 9.42 12.39
CA SER A 375 -10.16 8.71 11.98
C SER A 375 -9.22 9.60 11.19
N ILE A 376 -7.93 9.30 11.28
CA ILE A 376 -6.88 9.89 10.47
C ILE A 376 -6.18 8.78 9.69
N GLY A 377 -5.83 9.05 8.47
CA GLY A 377 -5.16 8.06 7.63
C GLY A 377 -4.35 8.68 6.52
N PHE A 378 -3.54 7.83 5.91
CA PHE A 378 -2.74 8.13 4.76
C PHE A 378 -3.27 7.33 3.58
N SER A 379 -3.54 7.98 2.45
CA SER A 379 -4.04 7.30 1.27
C SER A 379 -3.30 7.71 -0.01
N VAL A 380 -3.31 6.82 -0.97
CA VAL A 380 -2.81 7.02 -2.32
C VAL A 380 -3.99 6.94 -3.27
N ASN A 381 -4.14 7.98 -4.09
CA ASN A 381 -5.03 7.97 -5.25
C ASN A 381 -4.21 7.57 -6.47
N ALA A 382 -4.73 6.68 -7.29
CA ALA A 382 -4.03 6.14 -8.45
C ALA A 382 -4.96 6.00 -9.66
N HIS A 383 -4.34 5.94 -10.85
CA HIS A 383 -5.00 5.60 -12.11
C HIS A 383 -4.31 4.35 -12.67
N LEU A 384 -4.98 3.19 -12.62
CA LEU A 384 -4.46 1.88 -13.03
C LEU A 384 -3.04 1.63 -12.47
N THR A 385 -2.93 1.63 -11.15
CA THR A 385 -1.67 1.39 -10.42
C THR A 385 -0.62 2.51 -10.47
N LYS A 386 -0.85 3.58 -11.23
CA LYS A 386 0.05 4.75 -11.24
C LYS A 386 -0.45 5.78 -10.24
N ALA A 387 0.35 6.05 -9.21
CA ALA A 387 0.00 7.05 -8.22
C ALA A 387 -0.20 8.44 -8.87
N ASP A 388 -1.36 9.04 -8.62
CA ASP A 388 -1.69 10.41 -9.02
C ASP A 388 -1.27 11.38 -7.93
N PHE A 389 -1.69 11.16 -6.70
CA PHE A 389 -1.25 11.91 -5.53
C PHE A 389 -1.39 11.07 -4.24
N THR A 390 -0.70 11.54 -3.23
CA THR A 390 -0.72 10.98 -1.88
C THR A 390 -1.31 12.02 -0.94
N GLU A 391 -2.15 11.61 -0.01
CA GLU A 391 -2.88 12.52 0.88
C GLU A 391 -2.95 12.02 2.32
N LEU A 392 -2.98 12.96 3.26
CA LEU A 392 -3.43 12.76 4.63
C LEU A 392 -4.94 13.02 4.66
N VAL A 393 -5.70 12.11 5.24
CA VAL A 393 -7.17 12.15 5.26
C VAL A 393 -7.68 12.12 6.69
N VAL A 394 -8.61 13.01 6.98
CA VAL A 394 -9.41 12.96 8.21
C VAL A 394 -10.83 12.56 7.83
N SER A 395 -11.45 11.67 8.61
CA SER A 395 -12.80 11.17 8.34
C SER A 395 -13.62 11.17 9.61
N TYR A 396 -14.93 11.32 9.43
CA TYR A 396 -15.91 11.28 10.52
C TYR A 396 -17.13 10.45 10.10
N PRO A 397 -17.52 9.39 10.85
CA PRO A 397 -18.70 8.63 10.61
C PRO A 397 -19.93 9.29 11.27
N ILE A 398 -21.05 9.33 10.57
CA ILE A 398 -22.33 9.83 11.04
C ILE A 398 -23.33 8.68 11.00
N LYS A 399 -23.92 8.34 12.13
CA LYS A 399 -24.99 7.33 12.20
C LYS A 399 -26.22 7.82 11.42
N LEU A 400 -26.79 6.94 10.60
CA LEU A 400 -28.03 7.18 9.86
C LEU A 400 -29.23 6.51 10.53
#